data_dbb54adb4ce372d9d8f0ca8b0fc3f47e
#
_entry.id   dbb54adb4ce372d9d8f0ca8b0fc3f47e
#
_cell.length_a   1.000
_cell.length_b   1.000
_cell.length_c   1.000
_cell.angle_alpha   90.00
_cell.angle_beta   90.00
_cell.angle_gamma   90.00
#
_symmetry.space_group_name_H-M   'P 1'
#
loop_
_entity.id
_entity.type
_entity.pdbx_description
1 polymer ?
#
loop_
_entity_poly.entity_id
_entity_poly.type
_entity_poly.pdbx_seq_one_letter_code
_entity_poly.pdbx_strand_id
1 'polypeptide(L)'
;MRTILLFNDNSPEAENAAEFALDIAQKMKADILILNLCDDVFVENKQTVTAGEQLSAENSDSFNLVKQLCTIITDGTFRPVVNDMNGSDFTEKDICELVIGKNIWLMVRGIETNATHRSLSNINVQAVLNRVACPLLLVPGNYKKRGFENITYAVDMRYCRTAVLKFLAEFAREYSANLVVEHFSAKGLPPLSDDYAATLFESEITNKIFYDKTYFNNIKERNLEVAVDVMINSLHADLLALVNHRFHFEELFGQCINETLPEHIPVPVIVFPL
;
A
#
# COMPACT_ATOMS: atom_id res chain seq x y z
N MET A 1 12.47 15.82 2.31
CA MET A 1 11.01 15.75 2.30
C MET A 1 10.64 14.36 1.84
N ARG A 2 9.60 13.73 2.36
CA ARG A 2 9.16 12.40 1.92
C ARG A 2 8.47 12.51 0.58
N THR A 3 8.58 11.44 -0.23
CA THR A 3 7.87 11.34 -1.51
C THR A 3 7.16 9.99 -1.59
N ILE A 4 5.89 10.01 -1.97
CA ILE A 4 5.09 8.83 -2.27
C ILE A 4 5.13 8.60 -3.78
N LEU A 5 5.43 7.38 -4.21
CA LEU A 5 5.34 6.97 -5.62
C LEU A 5 4.00 6.28 -5.84
N LEU A 6 3.14 6.87 -6.66
CA LEU A 6 1.86 6.30 -7.06
C LEU A 6 1.98 5.68 -8.45
N PHE A 7 1.69 4.38 -8.54
CA PHE A 7 1.56 3.70 -9.83
C PHE A 7 0.19 3.99 -10.45
N ASN A 8 0.18 4.56 -11.64
CA ASN A 8 -1.04 4.87 -12.38
C ASN A 8 -1.07 4.06 -13.68
N ASP A 9 -2.04 3.14 -13.79
CA ASP A 9 -2.32 2.36 -14.99
C ASP A 9 -3.67 2.75 -15.63
N ASN A 10 -4.19 3.92 -15.27
CA ASN A 10 -5.47 4.47 -15.71
C ASN A 10 -6.68 3.59 -15.35
N SER A 11 -6.53 2.69 -14.38
CA SER A 11 -7.64 1.88 -13.84
C SER A 11 -8.44 2.64 -12.77
N PRO A 12 -9.70 2.26 -12.53
CA PRO A 12 -10.48 2.80 -11.40
C PRO A 12 -9.83 2.53 -10.03
N GLU A 13 -9.06 1.45 -9.93
CA GLU A 13 -8.28 1.09 -8.74
C GLU A 13 -7.13 2.07 -8.52
N ALA A 14 -6.48 2.52 -9.62
CA ALA A 14 -5.43 3.54 -9.55
C ALA A 14 -6.00 4.89 -9.11
N GLU A 15 -7.20 5.28 -9.57
CA GLU A 15 -7.88 6.49 -9.10
C GLU A 15 -8.18 6.41 -7.59
N ASN A 16 -8.71 5.27 -7.11
CA ASN A 16 -8.95 5.05 -5.69
C ASN A 16 -7.64 5.11 -4.88
N ALA A 17 -6.57 4.50 -5.38
CA ALA A 17 -5.25 4.53 -4.76
C ALA A 17 -4.66 5.96 -4.72
N ALA A 18 -4.95 6.78 -5.73
CA ALA A 18 -4.52 8.19 -5.77
C ALA A 18 -5.14 9.02 -4.65
N GLU A 19 -6.42 8.84 -4.37
CA GLU A 19 -7.09 9.50 -3.24
C GLU A 19 -6.49 9.04 -1.89
N PHE A 20 -6.14 7.74 -1.75
CA PHE A 20 -5.42 7.24 -0.58
C PHE A 20 -4.03 7.85 -0.46
N ALA A 21 -3.28 7.91 -1.56
CA ALA A 21 -1.96 8.53 -1.59
C ALA A 21 -2.03 10.00 -1.17
N LEU A 22 -3.09 10.73 -1.56
CA LEU A 22 -3.31 12.12 -1.17
C LEU A 22 -3.58 12.25 0.33
N ASP A 23 -4.48 11.43 0.89
CA ASP A 23 -4.76 11.43 2.33
C ASP A 23 -3.47 11.15 3.14
N ILE A 24 -2.71 10.13 2.74
CA ILE A 24 -1.43 9.81 3.37
C ILE A 24 -0.44 10.96 3.21
N ALA A 25 -0.33 11.57 2.03
CA ALA A 25 0.58 12.67 1.76
C ALA A 25 0.28 13.89 2.65
N GLN A 26 -0.99 14.21 2.84
CA GLN A 26 -1.43 15.30 3.71
C GLN A 26 -1.08 15.03 5.18
N LYS A 27 -1.33 13.82 5.68
CA LYS A 27 -1.03 13.40 7.06
C LYS A 27 0.47 13.33 7.32
N MET A 28 1.22 12.68 6.44
CA MET A 28 2.65 12.42 6.60
C MET A 28 3.55 13.57 6.11
N LYS A 29 2.96 14.65 5.58
CA LYS A 29 3.65 15.80 4.98
C LYS A 29 4.63 15.38 3.89
N ALA A 30 4.13 14.58 2.96
CA ALA A 30 4.88 14.03 1.83
C ALA A 30 4.40 14.62 0.50
N ASP A 31 5.26 14.64 -0.52
CA ASP A 31 4.89 14.94 -1.90
C ASP A 31 4.45 13.66 -2.63
N ILE A 32 3.80 13.81 -3.78
CA ILE A 32 3.34 12.71 -4.61
C ILE A 32 4.05 12.77 -5.98
N LEU A 33 4.61 11.65 -6.40
CA LEU A 33 5.09 11.42 -7.75
C LEU A 33 4.22 10.34 -8.40
N ILE A 34 3.46 10.71 -9.44
CA ILE A 34 2.63 9.78 -10.22
C ILE A 34 3.50 9.20 -11.34
N LEU A 35 3.60 7.87 -11.39
CA LEU A 35 4.24 7.15 -12.48
C LEU A 35 3.17 6.56 -13.40
N ASN A 36 2.99 7.15 -14.57
CA ASN A 36 2.05 6.69 -15.58
C ASN A 36 2.64 5.49 -16.33
N LEU A 37 2.03 4.31 -16.17
CA LEU A 37 2.51 3.03 -16.70
C LEU A 37 1.90 2.66 -18.07
N CYS A 38 0.88 3.38 -18.51
CA CYS A 38 0.28 3.21 -19.82
C CYS A 38 0.59 4.41 -20.69
N ASP A 39 0.84 4.15 -21.97
CA ASP A 39 0.83 5.23 -22.96
C ASP A 39 -0.55 5.85 -23.00
N ASP A 40 -0.61 7.17 -23.20
CA ASP A 40 -1.85 7.84 -23.54
C ASP A 40 -2.33 7.26 -24.89
N VAL A 41 -3.06 6.15 -24.84
CA VAL A 41 -3.73 5.62 -26.01
C VAL A 41 -4.79 6.65 -26.34
N PHE A 42 -4.51 7.48 -27.36
CA PHE A 42 -5.54 8.22 -28.05
C PHE A 42 -6.63 7.23 -28.43
N VAL A 43 -7.71 7.19 -27.67
CA VAL A 43 -8.94 6.57 -28.11
C VAL A 43 -9.38 7.43 -29.29
N GLU A 44 -8.88 7.12 -30.47
CA GLU A 44 -9.48 7.58 -31.71
C GLU A 44 -10.91 7.02 -31.74
N ASN A 45 -11.82 7.75 -31.09
CA ASN A 45 -13.22 7.67 -31.42
C ASN A 45 -13.31 8.10 -32.89
N LYS A 46 -13.29 7.12 -33.81
CA LYS A 46 -13.68 7.28 -35.20
C LYS A 46 -15.15 7.72 -35.27
N GLN A 47 -15.43 8.94 -34.88
CA GLN A 47 -16.56 9.67 -35.37
C GLN A 47 -16.01 10.60 -36.45
N THR A 48 -16.35 10.27 -37.70
CA THR A 48 -16.22 11.14 -38.87
C THR A 48 -16.89 12.47 -38.57
N VAL A 49 -16.12 13.45 -38.13
CA VAL A 49 -16.54 14.84 -38.04
C VAL A 49 -15.84 15.61 -39.16
N THR A 50 -16.66 16.15 -40.06
CA THR A 50 -16.31 17.04 -41.15
C THR A 50 -15.50 18.24 -40.68
N ALA A 51 -14.51 18.60 -41.48
CA ALA A 51 -13.56 19.69 -41.32
C ALA A 51 -14.14 20.96 -40.66
N GLY A 52 -13.45 21.45 -39.61
CA GLY A 52 -13.60 22.85 -39.19
C GLY A 52 -13.42 23.23 -37.74
N GLU A 53 -12.99 22.40 -36.84
CA GLU A 53 -12.68 22.84 -35.47
C GLU A 53 -11.31 22.34 -35.01
N GLN A 54 -10.39 23.29 -34.79
CA GLN A 54 -9.15 23.08 -34.06
C GLN A 54 -9.52 22.80 -32.60
N LEU A 55 -9.60 21.51 -32.22
CA LEU A 55 -9.62 21.08 -30.83
C LEU A 55 -8.17 21.03 -30.36
N SER A 56 -7.86 21.93 -29.44
CA SER A 56 -6.63 21.91 -28.65
C SER A 56 -6.43 20.51 -28.01
N ALA A 57 -5.29 19.92 -28.28
CA ALA A 57 -4.84 18.64 -27.70
C ALA A 57 -4.51 18.83 -26.20
N GLU A 58 -5.53 18.85 -25.35
CA GLU A 58 -5.41 18.94 -23.90
C GLU A 58 -6.38 17.97 -23.24
N ASN A 59 -6.15 16.69 -23.31
CA ASN A 59 -6.80 15.73 -22.41
C ASN A 59 -6.06 14.39 -22.48
N SER A 60 -4.90 14.31 -21.86
CA SER A 60 -4.38 13.02 -21.42
C SER A 60 -5.02 12.69 -20.05
N ASP A 61 -5.43 11.44 -19.83
CA ASP A 61 -6.06 11.02 -18.57
C ASP A 61 -5.13 11.21 -17.37
N SER A 62 -3.81 11.12 -17.55
CA SER A 62 -2.81 11.42 -16.53
C SER A 62 -2.84 12.87 -16.04
N PHE A 63 -3.02 13.83 -16.95
CA PHE A 63 -3.18 15.24 -16.60
C PHE A 63 -4.48 15.49 -15.83
N ASN A 64 -5.49 14.66 -16.06
CA ASN A 64 -6.74 14.70 -15.33
C ASN A 64 -6.56 14.27 -13.86
N LEU A 65 -5.77 13.22 -13.58
CA LEU A 65 -5.51 12.75 -12.22
C LEU A 65 -4.77 13.79 -11.36
N VAL A 66 -3.73 14.45 -11.90
CA VAL A 66 -3.03 15.54 -11.21
C VAL A 66 -4.00 16.67 -10.88
N LYS A 67 -4.81 17.11 -11.86
CA LYS A 67 -5.83 18.16 -11.65
C LYS A 67 -6.85 17.72 -10.60
N GLN A 68 -7.34 16.49 -10.68
CA GLN A 68 -8.30 15.93 -9.75
C GLN A 68 -7.76 15.95 -8.31
N LEU A 69 -6.54 15.49 -8.08
CA LEU A 69 -5.90 15.53 -6.76
C LEU A 69 -5.72 16.97 -6.27
N CYS A 70 -5.30 17.89 -7.14
CA CYS A 70 -5.14 19.29 -6.78
C CYS A 70 -6.47 19.97 -6.40
N THR A 71 -7.62 19.52 -6.93
CA THR A 71 -8.93 20.07 -6.58
C THR A 71 -9.47 19.55 -5.24
N ILE A 72 -9.04 18.35 -4.82
CA ILE A 72 -9.48 17.74 -3.55
C ILE A 72 -8.75 18.36 -2.34
N ILE A 73 -7.59 19.01 -2.56
CA ILE A 73 -6.80 19.61 -1.48
C ILE A 73 -7.58 20.74 -0.83
N THR A 74 -7.98 20.53 0.44
CA THR A 74 -8.73 21.53 1.23
C THR A 74 -7.80 22.54 1.89
N ASP A 75 -8.30 23.77 2.09
CA ASP A 75 -7.58 24.80 2.81
C ASP A 75 -7.34 24.42 4.30
N GLY A 76 -6.15 24.73 4.80
CA GLY A 76 -5.77 24.47 6.19
C GLY A 76 -5.02 23.14 6.45
N THR A 77 -4.89 22.27 5.43
CA THR A 77 -4.06 21.05 5.49
C THR A 77 -2.72 21.24 4.79
N PHE A 78 -1.77 20.35 5.03
CA PHE A 78 -0.54 20.31 4.25
C PHE A 78 -0.88 20.10 2.76
N ARG A 79 -0.28 20.93 1.89
CA ARG A 79 -0.48 20.86 0.45
C ARG A 79 0.70 20.12 -0.19
N PRO A 80 0.54 18.82 -0.55
CA PRO A 80 1.58 18.09 -1.25
C PRO A 80 1.84 18.66 -2.64
N VAL A 81 3.09 18.67 -3.05
CA VAL A 81 3.44 18.89 -4.45
C VAL A 81 3.14 17.60 -5.19
N VAL A 82 2.29 17.67 -6.22
CA VAL A 82 1.93 16.54 -7.08
C VAL A 82 2.63 16.72 -8.42
N ASN A 83 3.51 15.81 -8.74
CA ASN A 83 4.18 15.72 -10.03
C ASN A 83 3.84 14.40 -10.69
N ASP A 84 3.93 14.35 -12.01
CA ASP A 84 3.78 13.13 -12.79
C ASP A 84 4.97 12.92 -13.73
N MET A 85 5.13 11.69 -14.18
CA MET A 85 6.11 11.30 -15.17
C MET A 85 5.61 10.11 -15.99
N ASN A 86 5.99 10.06 -17.25
CA ASN A 86 5.74 8.92 -18.10
C ASN A 86 6.71 7.78 -17.72
N GLY A 87 6.18 6.59 -17.52
CA GLY A 87 6.89 5.35 -17.23
C GLY A 87 6.38 4.18 -18.07
N SER A 88 5.69 4.44 -19.19
CA SER A 88 5.17 3.38 -20.07
C SER A 88 6.25 2.42 -20.57
N ASP A 89 7.46 2.94 -20.81
CA ASP A 89 8.62 2.16 -21.24
C ASP A 89 9.51 1.70 -20.09
N PHE A 90 9.11 1.94 -18.82
CA PHE A 90 9.93 1.58 -17.67
C PHE A 90 9.93 0.07 -17.46
N THR A 91 11.12 -0.43 -17.15
CA THR A 91 11.31 -1.77 -16.60
C THR A 91 11.31 -1.72 -15.06
N GLU A 92 11.23 -2.89 -14.41
CA GLU A 92 11.38 -2.98 -12.96
C GLU A 92 12.70 -2.39 -12.46
N LYS A 93 13.77 -2.44 -13.28
CA LYS A 93 15.08 -1.86 -12.95
C LYS A 93 14.99 -0.34 -12.92
N ASP A 94 14.33 0.28 -13.90
CA ASP A 94 14.18 1.73 -13.97
C ASP A 94 13.35 2.25 -12.79
N ILE A 95 12.32 1.51 -12.39
CA ILE A 95 11.53 1.81 -11.19
C ILE A 95 12.39 1.69 -9.92
N CYS A 96 13.23 0.66 -9.79
CA CYS A 96 14.13 0.55 -8.66
C CYS A 96 15.13 1.73 -8.59
N GLU A 97 15.69 2.14 -9.73
CA GLU A 97 16.57 3.31 -9.82
C GLU A 97 15.83 4.60 -9.45
N LEU A 98 14.58 4.76 -9.89
CA LEU A 98 13.72 5.88 -9.53
C LEU A 98 13.46 5.91 -8.01
N VAL A 99 13.07 4.77 -7.42
CA VAL A 99 12.77 4.65 -5.98
C VAL A 99 13.99 5.03 -5.15
N ILE A 100 15.17 4.53 -5.51
CA ILE A 100 16.43 4.84 -4.82
C ILE A 100 16.84 6.29 -5.06
N GLY A 101 16.87 6.74 -6.33
CA GLY A 101 17.34 8.05 -6.73
C GLY A 101 16.49 9.21 -6.20
N LYS A 102 15.19 9.02 -6.08
CA LYS A 102 14.25 10.00 -5.50
C LYS A 102 14.01 9.80 -4.01
N ASN A 103 14.65 8.80 -3.39
CA ASN A 103 14.44 8.46 -1.98
C ASN A 103 12.94 8.31 -1.64
N ILE A 104 12.24 7.50 -2.44
CA ILE A 104 10.80 7.24 -2.27
C ILE A 104 10.58 6.59 -0.90
N TRP A 105 9.66 7.16 -0.14
CA TRP A 105 9.33 6.70 1.21
C TRP A 105 8.27 5.60 1.23
N LEU A 106 7.31 5.64 0.29
CA LEU A 106 6.20 4.69 0.17
C LEU A 106 5.83 4.55 -1.31
N MET A 107 5.66 3.32 -1.77
CA MET A 107 5.02 3.02 -3.06
C MET A 107 3.54 2.74 -2.81
N VAL A 108 2.64 3.21 -3.70
CA VAL A 108 1.19 2.99 -3.62
C VAL A 108 0.69 2.46 -4.96
N ARG A 109 -0.10 1.39 -4.92
CA ARG A 109 -0.73 0.80 -6.11
C ARG A 109 -2.17 0.43 -5.82
N GLY A 110 -3.07 0.75 -6.77
CA GLY A 110 -4.41 0.20 -6.82
C GLY A 110 -4.38 -1.29 -7.20
N ILE A 111 -5.25 -2.09 -6.63
CA ILE A 111 -5.30 -3.53 -6.90
C ILE A 111 -6.76 -4.00 -6.94
N GLU A 112 -7.07 -4.88 -7.87
CA GLU A 112 -8.38 -5.51 -7.97
C GLU A 112 -8.60 -6.54 -6.85
N THR A 113 -9.85 -6.72 -6.46
CA THR A 113 -10.28 -7.79 -5.55
C THR A 113 -10.84 -9.00 -6.28
N ASN A 114 -11.21 -8.84 -7.57
CA ASN A 114 -11.72 -9.91 -8.41
C ASN A 114 -11.02 -9.89 -9.77
N ALA A 115 -10.55 -11.02 -10.26
CA ALA A 115 -9.80 -11.16 -11.52
C ALA A 115 -10.71 -10.99 -12.76
N THR A 116 -11.38 -9.84 -12.90
CA THR A 116 -12.26 -9.56 -14.05
C THR A 116 -11.55 -8.83 -15.18
N HIS A 117 -10.50 -8.08 -14.89
CA HIS A 117 -9.71 -7.36 -15.86
C HIS A 117 -8.21 -7.66 -15.67
N ARG A 118 -7.47 -7.68 -16.78
CA ARG A 118 -6.00 -7.73 -16.71
C ARG A 118 -5.49 -6.30 -16.49
N SER A 119 -4.60 -6.11 -15.53
CA SER A 119 -3.84 -4.87 -15.41
C SER A 119 -3.16 -4.57 -16.74
N LEU A 120 -3.29 -3.34 -17.21
CA LEU A 120 -2.67 -2.88 -18.46
C LEU A 120 -1.14 -2.73 -18.29
N SER A 121 -0.64 -2.73 -17.05
CA SER A 121 0.79 -2.58 -16.79
C SER A 121 1.49 -3.94 -16.72
N ASN A 122 2.59 -4.09 -17.46
CA ASN A 122 3.45 -5.28 -17.42
C ASN A 122 4.45 -5.28 -16.25
N ILE A 123 4.34 -4.34 -15.30
CA ILE A 123 5.29 -4.17 -14.20
C ILE A 123 5.04 -5.21 -13.12
N ASN A 124 6.05 -6.01 -12.85
CA ASN A 124 6.07 -6.92 -11.71
C ASN A 124 6.50 -6.16 -10.43
N VAL A 125 5.53 -5.65 -9.67
CA VAL A 125 5.80 -4.90 -8.42
C VAL A 125 6.52 -5.76 -7.36
N GLN A 126 6.35 -7.07 -7.37
CA GLN A 126 7.08 -7.98 -6.51
C GLN A 126 8.60 -7.95 -6.81
N ALA A 127 8.97 -7.91 -8.10
CA ALA A 127 10.35 -7.80 -8.50
C ALA A 127 10.98 -6.47 -8.07
N VAL A 128 10.21 -5.39 -8.05
CA VAL A 128 10.64 -4.10 -7.49
C VAL A 128 10.80 -4.21 -5.98
N LEU A 129 9.79 -4.71 -5.26
CA LEU A 129 9.82 -4.86 -3.80
C LEU A 129 10.99 -5.72 -3.29
N ASN A 130 11.43 -6.69 -4.09
CA ASN A 130 12.59 -7.53 -3.77
C ASN A 130 13.95 -6.80 -3.86
N ARG A 131 13.99 -5.62 -4.49
CA ARG A 131 15.23 -4.90 -4.79
C ARG A 131 15.37 -3.56 -4.08
N VAL A 132 14.30 -3.03 -3.51
CA VAL A 132 14.29 -1.72 -2.86
C VAL A 132 13.85 -1.82 -1.40
N ALA A 133 14.41 -0.98 -0.54
CA ALA A 133 14.04 -0.90 0.87
C ALA A 133 12.85 0.06 1.10
N CYS A 134 11.84 -0.01 0.23
CA CYS A 134 10.67 0.86 0.24
C CYS A 134 9.40 0.01 0.38
N PRO A 135 8.51 0.27 1.36
CA PRO A 135 7.27 -0.47 1.48
C PRO A 135 6.30 -0.17 0.34
N LEU A 136 5.43 -1.14 0.04
CA LEU A 136 4.38 -1.05 -0.96
C LEU A 136 3.01 -1.14 -0.29
N LEU A 137 2.17 -0.14 -0.47
CA LEU A 137 0.77 -0.13 -0.08
C LEU A 137 -0.10 -0.56 -1.27
N LEU A 138 -0.83 -1.64 -1.10
CA LEU A 138 -1.83 -2.15 -2.02
C LEU A 138 -3.21 -1.68 -1.56
N VAL A 139 -3.92 -0.98 -2.43
CA VAL A 139 -5.24 -0.39 -2.12
C VAL A 139 -6.32 -1.08 -2.94
N PRO A 140 -7.25 -1.84 -2.31
CA PRO A 140 -8.35 -2.46 -3.03
C PRO A 140 -9.27 -1.41 -3.66
N GLY A 141 -9.70 -1.62 -4.91
CA GLY A 141 -10.54 -0.67 -5.63
C GLY A 141 -11.92 -0.42 -4.98
N ASN A 142 -12.44 -1.40 -4.26
CA ASN A 142 -13.72 -1.32 -3.55
C ASN A 142 -13.62 -0.73 -2.14
N TYR A 143 -12.42 -0.53 -1.59
CA TYR A 143 -12.23 0.03 -0.25
C TYR A 143 -12.34 1.56 -0.29
N LYS A 144 -13.35 2.12 0.37
CA LYS A 144 -13.67 3.57 0.32
C LYS A 144 -13.43 4.33 1.63
N LYS A 145 -13.19 3.62 2.74
CA LYS A 145 -12.86 4.29 4.02
C LYS A 145 -11.53 5.04 3.86
N ARG A 146 -11.49 6.28 4.29
CA ARG A 146 -10.27 7.09 4.35
C ARG A 146 -9.78 7.19 5.79
N GLY A 147 -8.46 7.23 5.93
CA GLY A 147 -7.83 7.19 7.24
C GLY A 147 -7.82 5.80 7.87
N PHE A 148 -7.11 5.67 8.98
CA PHE A 148 -6.92 4.41 9.69
C PHE A 148 -7.20 4.61 11.17
N GLU A 149 -7.97 3.69 11.77
CA GLU A 149 -8.23 3.62 13.21
C GLU A 149 -7.47 2.47 13.86
N ASN A 150 -7.33 1.35 13.14
CA ASN A 150 -6.63 0.15 13.60
C ASN A 150 -5.66 -0.36 12.53
N ILE A 151 -4.38 -0.24 12.79
CA ILE A 151 -3.30 -0.73 11.93
C ILE A 151 -2.80 -2.03 12.55
N THR A 152 -2.91 -3.13 11.81
CA THR A 152 -2.58 -4.47 12.28
C THR A 152 -1.29 -4.97 11.63
N TYR A 153 -0.30 -5.34 12.43
CA TYR A 153 0.90 -6.01 11.96
C TYR A 153 0.83 -7.51 12.29
N ALA A 154 0.56 -8.32 11.27
CA ALA A 154 0.52 -9.77 11.39
C ALA A 154 1.94 -10.34 11.31
N VAL A 155 2.42 -10.94 12.39
CA VAL A 155 3.80 -11.39 12.50
C VAL A 155 3.97 -12.57 13.46
N ASP A 156 4.90 -13.48 13.16
CA ASP A 156 5.44 -14.36 14.18
C ASP A 156 6.48 -13.58 15.01
N MET A 157 6.23 -13.45 16.32
CA MET A 157 7.05 -12.61 17.22
C MET A 157 8.55 -12.97 17.19
N ARG A 158 8.91 -14.21 16.88
CA ARG A 158 10.31 -14.64 16.70
C ARG A 158 11.02 -13.91 15.56
N TYR A 159 10.26 -13.36 14.61
CA TYR A 159 10.75 -12.69 13.41
C TYR A 159 10.26 -11.25 13.30
N CYS A 160 9.79 -10.69 14.41
CA CYS A 160 9.32 -9.32 14.46
C CYS A 160 10.46 -8.34 14.13
N ARG A 161 10.19 -7.38 13.24
CA ARG A 161 11.20 -6.41 12.79
C ARG A 161 10.92 -5.04 13.40
N THR A 162 11.83 -4.58 14.24
CA THR A 162 11.72 -3.26 14.87
C THR A 162 11.63 -2.11 13.84
N ALA A 163 12.28 -2.23 12.69
CA ALA A 163 12.20 -1.21 11.64
C ALA A 163 10.78 -1.07 11.08
N VAL A 164 10.08 -2.19 10.87
CA VAL A 164 8.67 -2.22 10.44
C VAL A 164 7.79 -1.55 11.47
N LEU A 165 7.95 -1.92 12.73
CA LEU A 165 7.16 -1.34 13.83
C LEU A 165 7.40 0.14 14.02
N LYS A 166 8.64 0.64 13.85
CA LYS A 166 8.93 2.07 13.90
C LYS A 166 8.22 2.82 12.79
N PHE A 167 8.22 2.28 11.58
CA PHE A 167 7.47 2.85 10.45
C PHE A 167 5.97 2.90 10.75
N LEU A 168 5.40 1.76 11.19
CA LEU A 168 3.98 1.67 11.50
C LEU A 168 3.57 2.55 12.69
N ALA A 169 4.41 2.67 13.73
CA ALA A 169 4.14 3.55 14.87
C ALA A 169 4.16 5.03 14.46
N GLU A 170 5.08 5.43 13.57
CA GLU A 170 5.08 6.78 13.01
C GLU A 170 3.81 7.02 12.18
N PHE A 171 3.45 6.06 11.33
CA PHE A 171 2.25 6.11 10.51
C PHE A 171 0.98 6.19 11.39
N ALA A 172 0.86 5.31 12.39
CA ALA A 172 -0.25 5.27 13.33
C ALA A 172 -0.40 6.58 14.13
N ARG A 173 0.71 7.21 14.50
CA ARG A 173 0.70 8.48 15.26
C ARG A 173 0.01 9.60 14.50
N GLU A 174 0.30 9.76 13.19
CA GLU A 174 -0.30 10.81 12.38
C GLU A 174 -1.81 10.63 12.17
N TYR A 175 -2.28 9.39 12.21
CA TYR A 175 -3.70 9.06 12.17
C TYR A 175 -4.35 8.96 13.57
N SER A 176 -3.56 9.03 14.65
CA SER A 176 -4.02 8.71 16.01
C SER A 176 -4.63 7.31 16.13
N ALA A 177 -4.19 6.38 15.27
CA ALA A 177 -4.68 5.03 15.15
C ALA A 177 -4.09 4.09 16.22
N ASN A 178 -4.76 3.01 16.52
CA ASN A 178 -4.19 1.91 17.28
C ASN A 178 -3.21 1.13 16.39
N LEU A 179 -2.04 0.77 16.93
CA LEU A 179 -1.11 -0.16 16.31
C LEU A 179 -1.21 -1.49 17.04
N VAL A 180 -1.74 -2.49 16.37
CA VAL A 180 -1.96 -3.82 16.95
C VAL A 180 -0.95 -4.80 16.36
N VAL A 181 -0.11 -5.39 17.21
CA VAL A 181 0.81 -6.44 16.83
C VAL A 181 0.14 -7.78 17.09
N GLU A 182 -0.22 -8.45 16.01
CA GLU A 182 -0.90 -9.75 16.07
C GLU A 182 0.12 -10.87 15.89
N HIS A 183 0.43 -11.56 16.99
CA HIS A 183 1.24 -12.75 16.88
C HIS A 183 0.43 -13.89 16.29
N PHE A 184 0.95 -14.46 15.24
CA PHE A 184 0.47 -15.67 14.61
C PHE A 184 1.65 -16.60 14.36
N SER A 185 1.61 -17.82 14.91
CA SER A 185 2.71 -18.77 14.72
C SER A 185 2.82 -19.20 13.25
N ALA A 186 4.00 -19.05 12.68
CA ALA A 186 4.26 -19.43 11.30
C ALA A 186 4.07 -20.93 11.08
N LYS A 187 3.60 -21.31 9.91
CA LYS A 187 3.36 -22.71 9.52
C LYS A 187 4.61 -23.55 9.72
N GLY A 188 4.44 -24.69 10.37
CA GLY A 188 5.54 -25.62 10.67
C GLY A 188 6.36 -25.25 11.91
N LEU A 189 6.08 -24.14 12.57
CA LEU A 189 6.69 -23.78 13.83
C LEU A 189 5.76 -24.12 15.02
N PRO A 190 6.33 -24.48 16.19
CA PRO A 190 5.52 -24.69 17.36
C PRO A 190 4.87 -23.37 17.83
N PRO A 191 3.65 -23.41 18.39
CA PRO A 191 3.03 -22.23 18.96
C PRO A 191 3.88 -21.70 20.12
N LEU A 192 3.94 -20.37 20.26
CA LEU A 192 4.51 -19.72 21.43
C LEU A 192 3.48 -19.78 22.57
N SER A 193 3.97 -19.96 23.80
CA SER A 193 3.12 -19.73 24.96
C SER A 193 2.75 -18.26 25.08
N ASP A 194 1.58 -17.97 25.65
CA ASP A 194 1.10 -16.60 25.83
C ASP A 194 2.11 -15.75 26.61
N ASP A 195 2.65 -16.29 27.70
CA ASP A 195 3.63 -15.60 28.55
C ASP A 195 4.94 -15.29 27.83
N TYR A 196 5.42 -16.22 27.00
CA TYR A 196 6.65 -15.99 26.25
C TYR A 196 6.45 -14.99 25.11
N ALA A 197 5.33 -15.06 24.39
CA ALA A 197 4.98 -14.10 23.37
C ALA A 197 4.82 -12.68 23.93
N ALA A 198 4.15 -12.54 25.08
CA ALA A 198 4.03 -11.28 25.80
C ALA A 198 5.39 -10.74 26.26
N THR A 199 6.25 -11.61 26.81
CA THR A 199 7.62 -11.22 27.21
C THR A 199 8.44 -10.70 26.03
N LEU A 200 8.36 -11.37 24.86
CA LEU A 200 9.01 -10.88 23.64
C LEU A 200 8.47 -9.51 23.21
N PHE A 201 7.16 -9.32 23.29
CA PHE A 201 6.56 -8.04 22.96
C PHE A 201 7.05 -6.92 23.90
N GLU A 202 7.04 -7.14 25.20
CA GLU A 202 7.48 -6.17 26.19
C GLU A 202 8.97 -5.85 26.06
N SER A 203 9.84 -6.88 25.96
CA SER A 203 11.29 -6.68 25.92
C SER A 203 11.79 -6.12 24.59
N GLU A 204 11.23 -6.59 23.47
CA GLU A 204 11.74 -6.27 22.14
C GLU A 204 11.02 -5.11 21.48
N ILE A 205 9.78 -4.79 21.88
CA ILE A 205 8.95 -3.83 21.19
C ILE A 205 8.67 -2.60 22.04
N THR A 206 8.07 -2.75 23.21
CA THR A 206 7.60 -1.63 24.04
C THR A 206 8.73 -0.64 24.35
N ASN A 207 9.94 -1.13 24.60
CA ASN A 207 11.11 -0.31 24.88
C ASN A 207 11.74 0.37 23.65
N LYS A 208 11.36 -0.04 22.43
CA LYS A 208 11.94 0.44 21.17
C LYS A 208 11.01 1.32 20.36
N ILE A 209 9.71 1.31 20.71
CA ILE A 209 8.65 2.01 19.99
C ILE A 209 7.91 2.90 20.98
N PHE A 210 8.13 4.20 20.89
CA PHE A 210 7.49 5.19 21.75
C PHE A 210 6.14 5.60 21.16
N TYR A 211 5.14 4.69 21.25
CA TYR A 211 3.77 4.98 20.86
C TYR A 211 2.78 4.31 21.82
N ASP A 212 2.02 5.13 22.54
CA ASP A 212 1.18 4.68 23.67
C ASP A 212 0.01 3.79 23.26
N LYS A 213 -0.46 3.92 21.99
CA LYS A 213 -1.56 3.10 21.46
C LYS A 213 -1.04 1.86 20.73
N THR A 214 -0.02 1.21 21.28
CA THR A 214 0.51 -0.05 20.76
C THR A 214 0.00 -1.20 21.61
N TYR A 215 -0.67 -2.15 20.97
CA TYR A 215 -1.31 -3.30 21.59
C TYR A 215 -0.73 -4.60 21.06
N PHE A 216 -0.88 -5.67 21.82
CA PHE A 216 -0.43 -7.00 21.46
C PHE A 216 -1.54 -8.01 21.67
N ASN A 217 -1.73 -8.88 20.67
CA ASN A 217 -2.60 -10.04 20.77
C ASN A 217 -1.87 -11.29 20.29
N ASN A 218 -2.23 -12.44 20.87
CA ASN A 218 -1.74 -13.74 20.45
C ASN A 218 -2.89 -14.56 19.85
N ILE A 219 -2.88 -14.71 18.52
CA ILE A 219 -3.92 -15.45 17.79
C ILE A 219 -3.54 -16.94 17.80
N LYS A 220 -4.41 -17.77 18.39
CA LYS A 220 -4.23 -19.23 18.52
C LYS A 220 -4.76 -20.01 17.32
N GLU A 221 -5.44 -19.34 16.40
CA GLU A 221 -5.90 -19.94 15.15
C GLU A 221 -4.69 -20.39 14.31
N ARG A 222 -4.80 -21.55 13.67
CA ARG A 222 -3.72 -22.11 12.84
C ARG A 222 -3.93 -21.91 11.35
N ASN A 223 -5.15 -21.61 10.96
CA ASN A 223 -5.48 -21.25 9.59
C ASN A 223 -5.31 -19.74 9.44
N LEU A 224 -4.36 -19.32 8.62
CA LEU A 224 -4.05 -17.91 8.44
C LEU A 224 -5.22 -17.14 7.79
N GLU A 225 -5.96 -17.73 6.85
CA GLU A 225 -7.13 -17.09 6.25
C GLU A 225 -8.19 -16.76 7.31
N VAL A 226 -8.46 -17.72 8.22
CA VAL A 226 -9.38 -17.51 9.35
C VAL A 226 -8.82 -16.47 10.33
N ALA A 227 -7.52 -16.50 10.60
CA ALA A 227 -6.86 -15.50 11.46
C ALA A 227 -6.98 -14.09 10.88
N VAL A 228 -6.75 -13.94 9.57
CA VAL A 228 -6.92 -12.65 8.86
C VAL A 228 -8.37 -12.19 8.88
N ASP A 229 -9.33 -13.10 8.67
CA ASP A 229 -10.75 -12.77 8.79
C ASP A 229 -11.10 -12.24 10.18
N VAL A 230 -10.56 -12.85 11.24
CA VAL A 230 -10.71 -12.35 12.62
C VAL A 230 -10.09 -10.97 12.78
N MET A 231 -8.88 -10.74 12.26
CA MET A 231 -8.20 -9.43 12.33
C MET A 231 -9.04 -8.34 11.66
N ILE A 232 -9.62 -8.61 10.50
CA ILE A 232 -10.35 -7.63 9.72
C ILE A 232 -11.77 -7.43 10.28
N ASN A 233 -12.52 -8.51 10.46
CA ASN A 233 -13.94 -8.42 10.76
C ASN A 233 -14.24 -8.33 12.27
N SER A 234 -13.44 -8.98 13.13
CA SER A 234 -13.67 -8.96 14.57
C SER A 234 -12.85 -7.89 15.29
N LEU A 235 -11.61 -7.66 14.87
CA LEU A 235 -10.72 -6.66 15.46
C LEU A 235 -10.69 -5.34 14.66
N HIS A 236 -11.48 -5.27 13.59
CA HIS A 236 -11.67 -4.06 12.77
C HIS A 236 -10.37 -3.46 12.22
N ALA A 237 -9.47 -4.31 11.74
CA ALA A 237 -8.26 -3.84 11.07
C ALA A 237 -8.60 -3.04 9.81
N ASP A 238 -8.07 -1.83 9.70
CA ASP A 238 -8.23 -0.94 8.54
C ASP A 238 -7.03 -1.01 7.59
N LEU A 239 -5.91 -1.50 8.09
CA LEU A 239 -4.66 -1.70 7.36
C LEU A 239 -3.99 -2.96 7.89
N LEU A 240 -3.69 -3.89 6.99
CA LEU A 240 -2.91 -5.09 7.30
C LEU A 240 -1.46 -4.89 6.88
N ALA A 241 -0.52 -5.09 7.80
CA ALA A 241 0.91 -4.98 7.53
C ALA A 241 1.58 -6.37 7.54
N LEU A 242 2.37 -6.65 6.50
CA LEU A 242 3.09 -7.91 6.30
C LEU A 242 4.54 -7.65 5.88
N VAL A 243 5.41 -8.64 6.03
CA VAL A 243 6.77 -8.61 5.50
C VAL A 243 6.88 -9.60 4.34
N ASN A 244 7.38 -9.10 3.22
CA ASN A 244 7.61 -9.87 1.99
C ASN A 244 8.49 -11.10 2.25
N HIS A 245 8.23 -12.21 1.55
CA HIS A 245 8.93 -13.48 1.68
C HIS A 245 9.04 -14.01 3.13
N ARG A 246 8.11 -13.60 4.00
CA ARG A 246 7.94 -14.21 5.32
C ARG A 246 6.71 -15.12 5.30
N PHE A 247 6.68 -16.04 6.24
CA PHE A 247 5.70 -17.12 6.31
C PHE A 247 4.25 -16.70 6.01
N HIS A 248 3.78 -15.62 6.65
CA HIS A 248 2.40 -15.17 6.48
C HIS A 248 2.15 -14.53 5.11
N PHE A 249 3.14 -13.88 4.54
CA PHE A 249 3.05 -13.35 3.20
C PHE A 249 2.90 -14.47 2.17
N GLU A 250 3.77 -15.49 2.21
CA GLU A 250 3.72 -16.62 1.27
C GLU A 250 2.44 -17.45 1.42
N GLU A 251 1.91 -17.54 2.63
CA GLU A 251 0.68 -18.29 2.91
C GLU A 251 -0.56 -17.55 2.37
N LEU A 252 -0.58 -16.21 2.38
CA LEU A 252 -1.69 -15.37 1.88
C LEU A 252 -1.60 -15.09 0.38
N PHE A 253 -0.41 -14.78 -0.12
CA PHE A 253 -0.20 -14.33 -1.49
C PHE A 253 0.49 -15.37 -2.38
N GLY A 254 0.94 -16.48 -1.82
CA GLY A 254 1.83 -17.40 -2.52
C GLY A 254 3.24 -16.80 -2.70
N GLN A 255 3.89 -17.12 -3.81
CA GLN A 255 5.27 -16.68 -4.04
C GLN A 255 5.39 -15.22 -4.51
N CYS A 256 4.31 -14.61 -4.97
CA CYS A 256 4.32 -13.24 -5.46
C CYS A 256 2.97 -12.55 -5.26
N ILE A 257 3.01 -11.23 -5.21
CA ILE A 257 1.82 -10.38 -5.29
C ILE A 257 1.27 -10.54 -6.72
N ASN A 258 0.10 -11.15 -6.82
CA ASN A 258 -0.64 -11.25 -8.06
C ASN A 258 -1.30 -9.90 -8.40
N GLU A 259 -2.01 -9.87 -9.52
CA GLU A 259 -2.78 -8.68 -9.94
C GLU A 259 -4.01 -8.43 -9.04
N THR A 260 -4.38 -9.40 -8.19
CA THR A 260 -5.54 -9.32 -7.31
C THR A 260 -5.18 -9.64 -5.86
N LEU A 261 -5.86 -8.97 -4.92
CA LEU A 261 -5.86 -9.39 -3.52
C LEU A 261 -6.78 -10.60 -3.33
N PRO A 262 -6.45 -11.48 -2.36
CA PRO A 262 -7.39 -12.50 -1.94
C PRO A 262 -8.74 -11.89 -1.49
N GLU A 263 -9.86 -12.52 -1.86
CA GLU A 263 -11.21 -11.99 -1.57
C GLU A 263 -11.47 -11.76 -0.07
N HIS A 264 -10.82 -12.53 0.80
CA HIS A 264 -10.93 -12.39 2.24
C HIS A 264 -10.10 -11.23 2.82
N ILE A 265 -9.40 -10.46 1.98
CA ILE A 265 -8.63 -9.27 2.38
C ILE A 265 -9.21 -8.03 1.69
N PRO A 266 -10.35 -7.49 2.18
CA PRO A 266 -10.98 -6.32 1.56
C PRO A 266 -10.38 -4.99 2.02
N VAL A 267 -9.33 -5.00 2.83
CA VAL A 267 -8.67 -3.81 3.38
C VAL A 267 -7.32 -3.55 2.71
N PRO A 268 -6.79 -2.33 2.75
CA PRO A 268 -5.44 -2.04 2.30
C PRO A 268 -4.39 -2.92 2.96
N VAL A 269 -3.38 -3.31 2.19
CA VAL A 269 -2.26 -4.13 2.67
C VAL A 269 -0.95 -3.39 2.43
N ILE A 270 -0.18 -3.16 3.49
CA ILE A 270 1.19 -2.65 3.35
C ILE A 270 2.18 -3.80 3.47
N VAL A 271 3.00 -3.97 2.43
CA VAL A 271 4.02 -5.01 2.35
C VAL A 271 5.40 -4.37 2.50
N PHE A 272 6.11 -4.78 3.54
CA PHE A 272 7.47 -4.33 3.78
C PHE A 272 8.48 -5.23 3.07
N PRO A 273 9.55 -4.69 2.51
CA PRO A 273 10.64 -5.49 1.95
C PRO A 273 11.33 -6.33 3.02
N LEU A 274 11.97 -7.43 2.58
CA LEU A 274 12.65 -8.37 3.49
C LEU A 274 13.89 -7.75 4.16
#